data_49b6e91c0e15377a7714e5d012108176
#
_entry.id   49b6e91c0e15377a7714e5d012108176
#
_cell.length_a   1.000
_cell.length_b   1.000
_cell.length_c   1.000
_cell.angle_alpha   90.00
_cell.angle_beta   90.00
_cell.angle_gamma   90.00
#
_symmetry.space_group_name_H-M   'P 1'
#
loop_
_entity.id
_entity.type
_entity.pdbx_description
1 polymer ?
#
loop_
_entity_poly.entity_id
_entity_poly.type
_entity_poly.pdbx_seq_one_letter_code
_entity_poly.pdbx_strand_id
1 'polypeptide(L)' 'LQRAFKKAGVGTIIMSLWNVDDKVTSEFMVAFYEQLTDKANNWNKRKAFEQTKEIIRKKHPDPYYWAAFVMLD' A
#
# COMPACT_ATOMS: atom_id res chain seq x y z
N LEU A 1 -16.07 -9.64 -6.41
CA LEU A 1 -15.16 -9.36 -6.14
C LEU A 1 -13.89 -8.88 -6.78
N GLN A 2 -13.92 -8.22 -7.96
CA GLN A 2 -12.74 -7.68 -8.57
C GLN A 2 -12.13 -6.58 -7.72
N ARG A 3 -10.83 -6.63 -7.52
CA ARG A 3 -10.10 -5.64 -6.76
C ARG A 3 -8.95 -5.15 -7.57
N ALA A 4 -8.49 -3.96 -7.27
CA ALA A 4 -7.25 -3.47 -7.86
C ALA A 4 -6.10 -4.16 -7.16
N PHE A 5 -5.10 -4.61 -7.92
CA PHE A 5 -3.88 -5.04 -7.28
C PHE A 5 -2.68 -4.64 -8.13
N LYS A 6 -1.57 -4.44 -7.44
CA LYS A 6 -0.34 -3.96 -8.04
C LYS A 6 0.80 -4.86 -7.64
N LYS A 7 1.66 -5.14 -8.59
CA LYS A 7 2.86 -5.90 -8.32
C LYS A 7 3.86 -5.03 -7.59
N ALA A 8 4.34 -5.51 -6.48
CA ALA A 8 5.28 -4.75 -5.65
C ALA A 8 6.64 -5.42 -5.59
N GLY A 9 7.01 -6.09 -6.68
CA GLY A 9 8.28 -6.81 -6.79
C GLY A 9 8.03 -8.25 -7.12
N VAL A 10 9.11 -9.01 -7.27
CA VAL A 10 8.99 -10.43 -7.60
C VAL A 10 8.34 -11.16 -6.43
N GLY A 11 7.21 -11.79 -6.72
CA GLY A 11 6.51 -12.57 -5.72
C GLY A 11 5.69 -11.80 -4.72
N THR A 12 5.57 -10.49 -4.87
CA THR A 12 4.84 -9.65 -3.93
C THR A 12 3.77 -8.85 -4.65
N ILE A 13 2.56 -8.89 -4.13
CA ILE A 13 1.43 -8.18 -4.72
C ILE A 13 0.73 -7.39 -3.62
N ILE A 14 0.37 -6.14 -3.91
CA ILE A 14 -0.49 -5.33 -3.06
C ILE A 14 -1.83 -5.26 -3.74
N MET A 15 -2.89 -5.57 -3.00
CA MET A 15 -4.24 -5.53 -3.56
C MET A 15 -5.20 -4.89 -2.56
N SER A 16 -6.34 -4.46 -3.07
CA SER A 16 -7.39 -3.96 -2.22
C SER A 16 -8.48 -5.01 -2.09
N LEU A 17 -9.07 -5.10 -0.92
CA LEU A 17 -10.14 -6.06 -0.63
C LEU A 17 -11.49 -5.58 -1.15
N TRP A 18 -11.62 -4.30 -1.43
CA TRP A 18 -12.80 -3.72 -2.04
C TRP A 18 -12.35 -2.55 -2.91
N ASN A 19 -13.27 -2.03 -3.71
CA ASN A 19 -12.93 -0.95 -4.63
C ASN A 19 -12.63 0.33 -3.87
N VAL A 20 -11.44 0.85 -4.07
CA VAL A 20 -11.02 2.12 -3.50
C VAL A 20 -10.77 3.06 -4.68
N ASP A 21 -11.06 4.34 -4.47
CA ASP A 21 -10.80 5.40 -5.42
C ASP A 21 -9.40 5.25 -6.03
N ASP A 22 -9.30 5.39 -7.35
CA ASP A 22 -8.02 5.28 -8.06
C ASP A 22 -7.00 6.27 -7.54
N LYS A 23 -7.45 7.45 -7.14
CA LYS A 23 -6.55 8.45 -6.59
C LYS A 23 -5.89 7.96 -5.32
N VAL A 24 -6.67 7.38 -4.41
CA VAL A 24 -6.12 6.85 -3.16
C VAL A 24 -5.22 5.65 -3.43
N THR A 25 -5.60 4.79 -4.36
CA THR A 25 -4.77 3.66 -4.74
C THR A 25 -3.42 4.14 -5.27
N SER A 26 -3.44 5.15 -6.13
CA SER A 26 -2.21 5.73 -6.67
C SER A 26 -1.35 6.34 -5.56
N GLU A 27 -1.98 7.08 -4.65
CA GLU A 27 -1.27 7.65 -3.50
C GLU A 27 -0.62 6.56 -2.67
N PHE A 28 -1.34 5.47 -2.45
CA PHE A 28 -0.80 4.35 -1.68
C PHE A 28 0.46 3.79 -2.35
N MET A 29 0.39 3.56 -3.66
CA MET A 29 1.53 2.97 -4.35
C MET A 29 2.73 3.89 -4.39
N VAL A 30 2.51 5.19 -4.59
CA VAL A 30 3.61 6.16 -4.56
C VAL A 30 4.25 6.16 -3.17
N ALA A 31 3.45 6.22 -2.12
CA ALA A 31 3.97 6.21 -0.77
C ALA A 31 4.71 4.91 -0.46
N PHE A 32 4.18 3.78 -0.95
CA PHE A 32 4.83 2.50 -0.73
C PHE A 32 6.24 2.48 -1.32
N TYR A 33 6.38 2.94 -2.56
CA TYR A 33 7.70 2.94 -3.18
C TYR A 33 8.64 3.94 -2.52
N GLU A 34 8.11 5.06 -2.04
CA GLU A 34 8.93 6.00 -1.28
C GLU A 34 9.47 5.35 0.00
N GLN A 35 8.62 4.62 0.71
CA GLN A 35 9.07 3.94 1.92
C GLN A 35 10.02 2.80 1.61
N LEU A 36 9.74 2.07 0.54
CA LEU A 36 10.57 0.93 0.17
C LEU A 36 12.00 1.35 -0.17
N THR A 37 12.14 2.50 -0.84
CA THR A 37 13.45 2.97 -1.26
C THR A 37 14.16 3.80 -0.21
N ASP A 38 13.52 4.03 0.93
CA ASP A 38 14.16 4.73 2.05
C ASP A 38 15.26 3.82 2.61
N LYS A 39 16.45 4.38 2.78
CA LYS A 39 17.59 3.61 3.27
C LYS A 39 17.33 2.97 4.63
N ALA A 40 16.57 3.65 5.47
CA ALA A 40 16.27 3.13 6.80
C ALA A 40 15.48 1.83 6.75
N ASN A 41 14.75 1.60 5.65
CA ASN A 41 13.93 0.39 5.51
C ASN A 41 14.66 -0.74 4.82
N ASN A 42 15.78 -0.47 4.18
CA ASN A 42 16.63 -1.48 3.57
C ASN A 42 15.85 -2.43 2.66
N TRP A 43 14.93 -1.86 1.86
CA TRP A 43 14.10 -2.60 0.91
C TRP A 43 13.19 -3.66 1.57
N ASN A 44 12.90 -3.51 2.86
CA ASN A 44 11.99 -4.39 3.56
C ASN A 44 10.57 -4.07 3.15
N LYS A 45 9.96 -4.92 2.33
CA LYS A 45 8.63 -4.69 1.77
C LYS A 45 7.55 -4.64 2.84
N ARG A 46 7.62 -5.55 3.81
CA ARG A 46 6.61 -5.58 4.87
C ARG A 46 6.65 -4.29 5.70
N LYS A 47 7.84 -3.86 6.05
CA LYS A 47 7.99 -2.63 6.82
C LYS A 47 7.50 -1.42 6.04
N ALA A 48 7.85 -1.36 4.74
CA ALA A 48 7.40 -0.27 3.88
C ALA A 48 5.88 -0.27 3.78
N PHE A 49 5.27 -1.44 3.68
CA PHE A 49 3.83 -1.56 3.59
C PHE A 49 3.15 -1.04 4.86
N GLU A 50 3.64 -1.44 6.03
CA GLU A 50 3.05 -0.99 7.29
C GLU A 50 3.18 0.52 7.46
N GLN A 51 4.33 1.07 7.10
CA GLN A 51 4.52 2.51 7.16
C GLN A 51 3.60 3.24 6.20
N THR A 52 3.39 2.68 5.01
CA THR A 52 2.50 3.26 4.02
C THR A 52 1.07 3.30 4.54
N LYS A 53 0.62 2.21 5.19
CA LYS A 53 -0.73 2.19 5.75
C LYS A 53 -0.89 3.30 6.79
N GLU A 54 0.13 3.55 7.60
CA GLU A 54 0.05 4.65 8.57
C GLU A 54 -0.05 6.00 7.88
N ILE A 55 0.72 6.20 6.83
CA ILE A 55 0.69 7.45 6.08
C ILE A 55 -0.71 7.67 5.50
N ILE A 56 -1.26 6.64 4.88
CA ILE A 56 -2.58 6.75 4.26
C ILE A 56 -3.66 6.92 5.33
N ARG A 57 -3.52 6.24 6.46
CA ARG A 57 -4.49 6.36 7.55
C ARG A 57 -4.55 7.81 8.08
N LYS A 58 -3.40 8.46 8.18
CA LYS A 58 -3.36 9.85 8.63
C LYS A 58 -3.98 10.80 7.61
N LYS A 59 -3.79 10.51 6.33
CA LYS A 59 -4.30 11.35 5.27
C LYS A 59 -5.78 11.09 5.01
N HIS A 60 -6.21 9.84 5.14
CA HIS A 60 -7.59 9.41 4.93
C HIS A 60 -7.99 8.53 6.12
N PRO A 61 -8.45 9.13 7.23
CA PRO A 61 -8.68 8.37 8.47
C PRO A 61 -9.78 7.31 8.37
N ASP A 62 -10.69 7.45 7.41
CA ASP A 62 -11.77 6.48 7.26
C ASP A 62 -11.18 5.12 6.88
N PRO A 63 -11.48 4.05 7.65
CA PRO A 63 -10.95 2.72 7.35
C PRO A 63 -11.26 2.23 5.94
N TYR A 64 -12.30 2.78 5.31
CA TYR A 64 -12.63 2.43 3.93
C TYR A 64 -11.40 2.55 3.02
N TYR A 65 -10.53 3.53 3.28
CA TYR A 65 -9.38 3.78 2.43
C TYR A 65 -8.16 2.96 2.81
N TRP A 66 -7.75 3.00 4.07
CA TRP A 66 -6.47 2.39 4.44
C TRP A 66 -6.57 0.91 4.80
N ALA A 67 -7.71 0.49 5.33
CA ALA A 67 -7.85 -0.91 5.73
C ALA A 67 -8.11 -1.84 4.55
N ALA A 68 -8.36 -1.27 3.38
CA ALA A 68 -8.64 -2.07 2.19
C ALA A 68 -7.41 -2.79 1.67
N PHE A 69 -6.21 -2.27 1.93
CA PHE A 69 -5.01 -2.77 1.28
C PHE A 69 -4.36 -3.91 2.05
N VAL A 70 -3.98 -4.95 1.33
CA VAL A 70 -3.26 -6.09 1.90
C VAL A 70 -2.09 -6.41 0.99
N MET A 71 -1.07 -7.04 1.56
CA MET A 71 0.10 -7.44 0.81
C MET A 71 0.25 -8.95 0.87
N LEU A 72 0.45 -9.56 -0.30
CA LEU A 72 0.64 -11.00 -0.44
C LEU A 72 2.07 -11.23 -0.92
N ASP A 73 2.78 -12.08 -0.24
CA ASP A 73 4.16 -12.43 -0.61
C ASP A 73 4.22 -13.65 -1.49
#